data_c76d5f00f8c3b796f8916ca7d35736da
#
_entry.id   c76d5f00f8c3b796f8916ca7d35736da
#
_cell.length_a   1.000
_cell.length_b   1.000
_cell.length_c   1.000
_cell.angle_alpha   90.00
_cell.angle_beta   90.00
_cell.angle_gamma   90.00
#
_symmetry.space_group_name_H-M   'P 1'
#
loop_
_entity.id
_entity.type
_entity.pdbx_description
1 polymer ?
#
loop_
_entity_poly.entity_id
_entity_poly.type
_entity_poly.pdbx_seq_one_letter_code
_entity_poly.pdbx_strand_id
1 'polypeptide(L)'
;MRLKTFGRAINVSRKLLIDDDLALLGDMTAAMGAAAAQTEAEEMIALLTANPNRSDGTKVFAAGRGNYATTGSALSETALSNARKAMRTVKGLDGKTIIDTKPKYLVVGPELETAAEKLLASIYATTSEDVAAFAGKLSLVVEPRLTGAGWFLLADPARVASL
;
A
#
# COMPACT_ATOMS: atom_id res chain seq x y z
N MET A 1 11.07 -7.20 -13.67
CA MET A 1 11.52 -6.31 -12.59
C MET A 1 13.02 -6.24 -12.64
N ARG A 2 13.64 -5.04 -12.57
CA ARG A 2 15.11 -4.92 -12.50
C ARG A 2 15.50 -4.63 -11.07
N LEU A 3 16.52 -5.31 -10.58
CA LEU A 3 17.09 -5.03 -9.27
C LEU A 3 17.74 -3.64 -9.30
N LYS A 4 17.42 -2.80 -8.32
CA LYS A 4 18.08 -1.51 -8.13
C LYS A 4 19.00 -1.63 -6.92
N THR A 5 20.18 -1.06 -7.00
CA THR A 5 21.12 -0.99 -5.87
C THR A 5 21.19 0.45 -5.40
N PHE A 6 20.94 0.67 -4.12
CA PHE A 6 21.07 1.97 -3.47
C PHE A 6 22.25 1.92 -2.53
N GLY A 7 23.03 2.98 -2.50
CA GLY A 7 24.18 3.10 -1.60
C GLY A 7 24.40 4.54 -1.18
N ARG A 8 24.81 4.74 0.04
CA ARG A 8 25.24 6.04 0.58
C ARG A 8 26.61 5.90 1.21
N ALA A 9 27.54 6.76 0.84
CA ALA A 9 28.87 6.81 1.45
C ALA A 9 28.91 7.92 2.51
N ILE A 10 29.53 7.62 3.64
CA ILE A 10 29.82 8.59 4.68
C ILE A 10 31.34 8.80 4.72
N ASN A 11 31.79 10.05 4.61
CA ASN A 11 33.19 10.42 4.76
C ASN A 11 33.45 10.83 6.20
N VAL A 12 34.31 10.09 6.87
CA VAL A 12 34.75 10.37 8.25
C VAL A 12 36.12 10.97 8.21
N SER A 13 36.30 12.15 8.80
CA SER A 13 37.63 12.79 8.89
C SER A 13 38.47 12.12 9.96
N ARG A 14 39.82 12.16 9.77
CA ARG A 14 40.78 11.66 10.77
C ARG A 14 40.61 12.35 12.12
N LYS A 15 40.25 13.65 12.11
CA LYS A 15 40.01 14.40 13.33
C LYS A 15 38.86 13.85 14.14
N LEU A 16 37.74 13.49 13.48
CA LEU A 16 36.59 12.88 14.12
C LEU A 16 36.90 11.54 14.78
N LEU A 17 37.82 10.74 14.16
CA LEU A 17 38.28 9.47 14.73
C LEU A 17 39.21 9.65 15.96
N ILE A 18 39.92 10.77 16.04
CA ILE A 18 40.87 11.04 17.13
C ILE A 18 40.16 11.71 18.32
N ASP A 19 39.17 12.57 18.06
CA ASP A 19 38.40 13.27 19.10
C ASP A 19 37.41 12.37 19.84
N ASP A 20 37.40 11.06 19.51
CA ASP A 20 36.76 9.94 20.23
C ASP A 20 35.28 10.14 20.57
N ASP A 21 34.48 10.65 19.61
CA ASP A 21 33.05 10.71 19.74
C ASP A 21 32.40 9.39 19.22
N LEU A 22 32.66 8.28 19.94
CA LEU A 22 32.16 6.94 19.60
C LEU A 22 30.62 6.88 19.59
N ALA A 23 29.98 7.76 20.33
CA ALA A 23 28.53 7.88 20.31
C ALA A 23 28.03 8.35 18.94
N LEU A 24 28.71 9.32 18.31
CA LEU A 24 28.35 9.81 16.98
C LEU A 24 28.42 8.72 15.90
N LEU A 25 29.41 7.84 15.94
CA LEU A 25 29.54 6.74 14.98
C LEU A 25 28.42 5.70 15.17
N GLY A 26 28.01 5.47 16.39
CA GLY A 26 26.86 4.60 16.70
C GLY A 26 25.55 5.17 16.17
N ASP A 27 25.29 6.44 16.40
CA ASP A 27 24.11 7.17 15.93
C ASP A 27 24.05 7.23 14.40
N MET A 28 25.21 7.41 13.74
CA MET A 28 25.29 7.38 12.28
C MET A 28 24.87 6.01 11.70
N THR A 29 25.29 4.92 12.33
CA THR A 29 24.91 3.58 11.88
C THR A 29 23.40 3.34 12.01
N ALA A 30 22.80 3.76 13.10
CA ALA A 30 21.34 3.70 13.31
C ALA A 30 20.59 4.56 12.30
N ALA A 31 21.06 5.79 12.04
CA ALA A 31 20.48 6.68 11.04
C ALA A 31 20.59 6.11 9.61
N MET A 32 21.67 5.41 9.28
CA MET A 32 21.81 4.72 7.99
C MET A 32 20.80 3.58 7.85
N GLY A 33 20.58 2.80 8.89
CA GLY A 33 19.57 1.75 8.92
C GLY A 33 18.16 2.30 8.70
N ALA A 34 17.82 3.37 9.40
CA ALA A 34 16.54 4.07 9.23
C ALA A 34 16.37 4.63 7.81
N ALA A 35 17.42 5.25 7.24
CA ALA A 35 17.40 5.77 5.88
C ALA A 35 17.24 4.66 4.82
N ALA A 36 17.83 3.49 5.04
CA ALA A 36 17.65 2.34 4.15
C ALA A 36 16.19 1.85 4.17
N ALA A 37 15.60 1.67 5.34
CA ALA A 37 14.19 1.29 5.49
C ALA A 37 13.25 2.34 4.87
N GLN A 38 13.56 3.63 5.02
CA GLN A 38 12.83 4.72 4.38
C GLN A 38 12.86 4.61 2.85
N THR A 39 14.05 4.37 2.26
CA THR A 39 14.21 4.23 0.81
C THR A 39 13.43 3.03 0.28
N GLU A 40 13.44 1.90 1.00
CA GLU A 40 12.67 0.71 0.64
C GLU A 40 11.17 1.00 0.61
N ALA A 41 10.65 1.65 1.65
CA ALA A 41 9.25 2.03 1.72
C ALA A 41 8.86 3.01 0.61
N GLU A 42 9.72 4.00 0.28
CA GLU A 42 9.50 4.94 -0.82
C GLU A 42 9.41 4.24 -2.17
N GLU A 43 10.30 3.30 -2.46
CA GLU A 43 10.28 2.52 -3.71
C GLU A 43 9.02 1.64 -3.81
N MET A 44 8.56 1.05 -2.70
CA MET A 44 7.33 0.27 -2.70
C MET A 44 6.10 1.13 -3.01
N ILE A 45 5.98 2.29 -2.39
CA ILE A 45 4.87 3.21 -2.65
C ILE A 45 4.96 3.80 -4.06
N ALA A 46 6.16 4.09 -4.55
CA ALA A 46 6.37 4.51 -5.93
C ALA A 46 5.88 3.47 -6.96
N LEU A 47 6.01 2.17 -6.67
CA LEU A 47 5.45 1.12 -7.51
C LEU A 47 3.91 1.16 -7.56
N LEU A 48 3.25 1.46 -6.45
CA LEU A 48 1.79 1.58 -6.41
C LEU A 48 1.31 2.81 -7.18
N THR A 49 1.95 3.95 -6.97
CA THR A 49 1.51 5.25 -7.53
C THR A 49 1.91 5.44 -8.99
N ALA A 50 3.12 5.03 -9.38
CA ALA A 50 3.63 5.19 -10.74
C ALA A 50 2.98 4.21 -11.75
N ASN A 51 2.35 3.14 -11.25
CA ASN A 51 1.74 2.11 -12.09
C ASN A 51 2.65 1.68 -13.26
N PRO A 52 3.85 1.12 -12.98
CA PRO A 52 4.86 0.83 -14.00
C PRO A 52 4.40 -0.24 -14.98
N ASN A 53 5.08 -0.30 -16.13
CA ASN A 53 4.87 -1.39 -17.07
C ASN A 53 5.52 -2.68 -16.54
N ARG A 54 4.85 -3.78 -16.78
CA ARG A 54 5.37 -5.14 -16.60
C ARG A 54 6.31 -5.52 -17.76
N SER A 55 6.90 -6.71 -17.69
CA SER A 55 7.77 -7.26 -18.75
C SER A 55 7.04 -7.45 -20.09
N ASP A 56 5.72 -7.63 -20.06
CA ASP A 56 4.85 -7.74 -21.24
C ASP A 56 4.43 -6.38 -21.84
N GLY A 57 4.96 -5.28 -21.33
CA GLY A 57 4.64 -3.92 -21.77
C GLY A 57 3.30 -3.37 -21.23
N THR A 58 2.51 -4.18 -20.53
CA THR A 58 1.22 -3.73 -19.95
C THR A 58 1.39 -3.14 -18.56
N LYS A 59 0.51 -2.24 -18.17
CA LYS A 59 0.48 -1.64 -16.82
C LYS A 59 0.17 -2.67 -15.73
N VAL A 60 0.72 -2.48 -14.52
CA VAL A 60 0.37 -3.31 -13.35
C VAL A 60 -1.11 -3.18 -13.04
N PHE A 61 -1.60 -1.95 -12.91
CA PHE A 61 -3.03 -1.67 -12.77
C PHE A 61 -3.61 -1.33 -14.14
N ALA A 62 -4.56 -2.11 -14.61
CA ALA A 62 -5.19 -1.92 -15.90
C ALA A 62 -6.65 -2.38 -15.87
N ALA A 63 -7.53 -1.67 -16.59
CA ALA A 63 -8.96 -1.99 -16.67
C ALA A 63 -9.21 -3.42 -17.18
N GLY A 64 -8.46 -3.86 -18.19
CA GLY A 64 -8.56 -5.20 -18.75
C GLY A 64 -8.20 -6.33 -17.79
N ARG A 65 -7.60 -6.01 -16.64
CA ARG A 65 -7.30 -6.96 -15.55
C ARG A 65 -8.33 -6.93 -14.42
N GLY A 66 -9.29 -6.00 -14.47
CA GLY A 66 -10.27 -5.83 -13.39
C GLY A 66 -9.68 -5.30 -12.07
N ASN A 67 -8.45 -4.79 -12.08
CA ASN A 67 -7.75 -4.29 -10.90
C ASN A 67 -7.52 -2.78 -10.90
N TYR A 68 -8.18 -2.07 -11.80
CA TYR A 68 -8.07 -0.62 -11.94
C TYR A 68 -9.42 0.00 -12.30
N ALA A 69 -9.87 0.95 -11.50
CA ALA A 69 -11.02 1.78 -11.81
C ALA A 69 -10.57 2.92 -12.74
N THR A 70 -11.01 2.90 -14.00
CA THR A 70 -10.66 3.92 -15.01
C THR A 70 -11.27 5.28 -14.69
N THR A 71 -12.45 5.26 -14.05
CA THR A 71 -13.07 6.47 -13.54
C THR A 71 -12.78 6.51 -12.03
N GLY A 72 -11.93 7.43 -11.62
CA GLY A 72 -11.61 7.59 -10.20
C GLY A 72 -12.89 7.82 -9.41
N SER A 73 -13.05 7.09 -8.31
CA SER A 73 -14.16 7.28 -7.39
C SER A 73 -13.64 7.66 -6.01
N ALA A 74 -14.27 8.65 -5.40
CA ALA A 74 -14.01 8.97 -4.01
C ALA A 74 -14.25 7.76 -3.11
N LEU A 75 -13.52 7.67 -2.02
CA LEU A 75 -13.70 6.62 -1.03
C LEU A 75 -15.13 6.71 -0.45
N SER A 76 -15.93 5.68 -0.71
CA SER A 76 -17.32 5.58 -0.26
C SER A 76 -17.68 4.11 -0.08
N GLU A 77 -18.79 3.83 0.60
CA GLU A 77 -19.30 2.47 0.78
C GLU A 77 -19.53 1.78 -0.57
N THR A 78 -20.17 2.47 -1.50
CA THR A 78 -20.45 1.94 -2.84
C THR A 78 -19.16 1.64 -3.60
N ALA A 79 -18.18 2.57 -3.59
CA ALA A 79 -16.89 2.38 -4.26
C ALA A 79 -16.13 1.19 -3.67
N LEU A 80 -16.10 1.08 -2.34
CA LEU A 80 -15.43 -0.01 -1.63
C LEU A 80 -16.13 -1.36 -1.89
N SER A 81 -17.47 -1.38 -1.92
CA SER A 81 -18.24 -2.57 -2.27
C SER A 81 -17.95 -3.06 -3.68
N ASN A 82 -17.90 -2.14 -4.65
CA ASN A 82 -17.57 -2.45 -6.05
C ASN A 82 -16.14 -3.01 -6.17
N ALA A 83 -15.17 -2.40 -5.48
CA ALA A 83 -13.79 -2.88 -5.49
C ALA A 83 -13.67 -4.29 -4.87
N ARG A 84 -14.37 -4.56 -3.76
CA ARG A 84 -14.44 -5.90 -3.16
C ARG A 84 -15.04 -6.93 -4.11
N LYS A 85 -16.14 -6.57 -4.78
CA LYS A 85 -16.76 -7.43 -5.79
C LYS A 85 -15.77 -7.73 -6.92
N ALA A 86 -15.09 -6.70 -7.45
CA ALA A 86 -14.09 -6.87 -8.50
C ALA A 86 -12.99 -7.85 -8.08
N MET A 87 -12.41 -7.71 -6.88
CA MET A 87 -11.40 -8.63 -6.37
C MET A 87 -11.88 -10.08 -6.23
N ARG A 88 -13.11 -10.27 -5.77
CA ARG A 88 -13.67 -11.63 -5.60
C ARG A 88 -14.06 -12.31 -6.90
N THR A 89 -14.33 -11.54 -7.94
CA THR A 89 -14.75 -12.05 -9.26
C THR A 89 -13.62 -12.07 -10.29
N VAL A 90 -12.37 -11.83 -9.85
CA VAL A 90 -11.18 -11.94 -10.72
C VAL A 90 -11.12 -13.35 -11.31
N LYS A 91 -10.96 -13.40 -12.62
CA LYS A 91 -10.82 -14.65 -13.36
C LYS A 91 -9.36 -15.02 -13.55
N GLY A 92 -9.09 -16.30 -13.55
CA GLY A 92 -7.78 -16.84 -13.90
C GLY A 92 -7.41 -16.63 -15.36
N LEU A 93 -6.22 -17.09 -15.74
CA LEU A 93 -5.71 -16.99 -17.11
C LEU A 93 -6.59 -17.75 -18.12
N ASP A 94 -7.35 -18.73 -17.67
CA ASP A 94 -8.32 -19.49 -18.47
C ASP A 94 -9.62 -18.72 -18.78
N GLY A 95 -9.79 -17.53 -18.19
CA GLY A 95 -10.97 -16.68 -18.32
C GLY A 95 -12.26 -17.25 -17.70
N LYS A 96 -12.18 -18.41 -17.04
CA LYS A 96 -13.33 -19.15 -16.49
C LYS A 96 -13.25 -19.31 -14.97
N THR A 97 -12.11 -19.74 -14.45
CA THR A 97 -11.91 -20.00 -13.03
C THR A 97 -11.92 -18.72 -12.22
N ILE A 98 -12.72 -18.64 -11.17
CA ILE A 98 -12.76 -17.52 -10.24
C ILE A 98 -11.68 -17.73 -9.16
N ILE A 99 -10.79 -16.75 -8.98
CA ILE A 99 -9.68 -16.82 -8.01
C ILE A 99 -10.14 -16.46 -6.59
N ASP A 100 -11.29 -15.83 -6.39
CA ASP A 100 -11.83 -15.36 -5.08
C ASP A 100 -10.77 -14.68 -4.19
N THR A 101 -10.11 -13.67 -4.72
CA THR A 101 -9.16 -12.88 -3.96
C THR A 101 -9.87 -12.06 -2.89
N LYS A 102 -9.63 -12.38 -1.61
CA LYS A 102 -10.28 -11.70 -0.49
C LYS A 102 -9.50 -10.46 -0.09
N PRO A 103 -10.11 -9.27 -0.11
CA PRO A 103 -9.44 -8.06 0.37
C PRO A 103 -9.27 -8.12 1.89
N LYS A 104 -8.13 -7.61 2.37
CA LYS A 104 -7.78 -7.53 3.80
C LYS A 104 -7.36 -6.14 4.21
N TYR A 105 -6.64 -5.40 3.38
CA TYR A 105 -6.09 -4.09 3.73
C TYR A 105 -6.69 -3.00 2.85
N LEU A 106 -7.12 -1.92 3.49
CA LEU A 106 -7.46 -0.66 2.83
C LEU A 106 -6.30 0.31 3.07
N VAL A 107 -5.57 0.68 2.01
CA VAL A 107 -4.43 1.59 2.08
C VAL A 107 -4.86 2.95 1.57
N VAL A 108 -4.65 3.98 2.39
CA VAL A 108 -5.04 5.37 2.12
C VAL A 108 -3.91 6.32 2.49
N GLY A 109 -3.93 7.52 1.91
CA GLY A 109 -3.12 8.63 2.39
C GLY A 109 -3.74 9.32 3.62
N PRO A 110 -2.98 10.20 4.32
CA PRO A 110 -3.46 10.92 5.49
C PRO A 110 -4.72 11.75 5.24
N GLU A 111 -4.88 12.25 4.01
CA GLU A 111 -6.06 13.04 3.61
C GLU A 111 -7.38 12.25 3.71
N LEU A 112 -7.32 10.94 3.58
CA LEU A 112 -8.48 10.05 3.62
C LEU A 112 -8.61 9.27 4.93
N GLU A 113 -7.69 9.44 5.88
CA GLU A 113 -7.65 8.68 7.14
C GLU A 113 -8.98 8.73 7.88
N THR A 114 -9.46 9.93 8.24
CA THR A 114 -10.73 10.09 8.96
C THR A 114 -11.94 9.53 8.19
N ALA A 115 -11.94 9.68 6.85
CA ALA A 115 -13.03 9.14 6.03
C ALA A 115 -13.00 7.60 6.03
N ALA A 116 -11.81 7.01 5.96
CA ALA A 116 -11.61 5.57 6.00
C ALA A 116 -11.96 4.99 7.37
N GLU A 117 -11.55 5.65 8.45
CA GLU A 117 -11.91 5.25 9.83
C GLU A 117 -13.43 5.24 10.03
N LYS A 118 -14.12 6.30 9.63
CA LYS A 118 -15.59 6.36 9.71
C LYS A 118 -16.25 5.24 8.89
N LEU A 119 -15.73 4.96 7.71
CA LEU A 119 -16.26 3.91 6.84
C LEU A 119 -16.04 2.50 7.42
N LEU A 120 -14.95 2.28 8.16
CA LEU A 120 -14.60 1.00 8.75
C LEU A 120 -15.06 0.85 10.21
N ALA A 121 -15.40 1.94 10.89
CA ALA A 121 -15.77 1.94 12.29
C ALA A 121 -17.00 1.06 12.53
N SER A 122 -16.98 0.36 13.67
CA SER A 122 -18.16 -0.28 14.22
C SER A 122 -18.91 0.75 15.04
N ILE A 123 -19.86 1.44 14.41
CA ILE A 123 -20.70 2.41 15.13
C ILE A 123 -21.80 1.63 15.83
N TYR A 124 -22.00 1.88 17.13
CA TYR A 124 -23.21 1.50 17.83
C TYR A 124 -24.33 2.42 17.34
N ALA A 125 -24.86 2.08 16.16
CA ALA A 125 -25.92 2.85 15.56
C ALA A 125 -27.24 2.48 16.21
N THR A 126 -28.11 3.46 16.39
CA THR A 126 -29.49 3.26 16.85
C THR A 126 -30.37 2.65 15.78
N THR A 127 -29.94 2.70 14.51
CA THR A 127 -30.64 2.14 13.36
C THR A 127 -29.68 1.30 12.51
N SER A 128 -30.20 0.25 11.86
CA SER A 128 -29.40 -0.66 11.01
C SER A 128 -28.81 0.01 9.76
N GLU A 129 -29.32 1.17 9.37
CA GLU A 129 -28.84 1.94 8.22
C GLU A 129 -27.50 2.65 8.50
N ASP A 130 -27.23 2.95 9.79
CA ASP A 130 -26.02 3.66 10.21
C ASP A 130 -24.84 2.73 10.54
N VAL A 131 -25.02 1.41 10.43
CA VAL A 131 -23.96 0.44 10.73
C VAL A 131 -22.99 0.35 9.56
N ALA A 132 -21.70 0.60 9.83
CA ALA A 132 -20.67 0.46 8.81
C ALA A 132 -20.56 -0.99 8.31
N ALA A 133 -20.91 -1.21 7.04
CA ALA A 133 -20.94 -2.54 6.40
C ALA A 133 -19.59 -3.26 6.40
N PHE A 134 -18.49 -2.53 6.57
CA PHE A 134 -17.11 -3.02 6.51
C PHE A 134 -16.44 -3.11 7.88
N ALA A 135 -17.16 -2.84 8.97
CA ALA A 135 -16.62 -2.92 10.32
C ALA A 135 -15.96 -4.29 10.57
N GLY A 136 -14.70 -4.28 11.01
CA GLY A 136 -13.93 -5.48 11.32
C GLY A 136 -13.57 -6.39 10.12
N LYS A 137 -13.92 -6.02 8.89
CA LYS A 137 -13.65 -6.84 7.68
C LYS A 137 -12.37 -6.45 6.96
N LEU A 138 -11.90 -5.22 7.14
CA LEU A 138 -10.71 -4.67 6.53
C LEU A 138 -9.83 -4.01 7.59
N SER A 139 -8.52 -4.14 7.44
CA SER A 139 -7.53 -3.42 8.24
C SER A 139 -7.14 -2.15 7.52
N LEU A 140 -7.24 -1.00 8.19
CA LEU A 140 -6.79 0.29 7.67
C LEU A 140 -5.27 0.39 7.78
N VAL A 141 -4.64 0.84 6.70
CA VAL A 141 -3.23 1.22 6.65
C VAL A 141 -3.14 2.63 6.13
N VAL A 142 -2.65 3.53 6.95
CA VAL A 142 -2.41 4.93 6.56
C VAL A 142 -0.95 5.06 6.14
N GLU A 143 -0.72 5.42 4.88
CA GLU A 143 0.62 5.59 4.33
C GLU A 143 0.90 7.08 4.08
N PRO A 144 1.79 7.71 4.87
CA PRO A 144 2.05 9.16 4.78
C PRO A 144 2.59 9.63 3.43
N ARG A 145 3.16 8.73 2.61
CA ARG A 145 3.71 9.04 1.30
C ARG A 145 2.67 9.03 0.18
N LEU A 146 1.46 8.54 0.47
CA LEU A 146 0.34 8.64 -0.46
C LEU A 146 -0.29 10.02 -0.34
N THR A 147 -0.23 10.78 -1.41
CA THR A 147 -0.86 12.10 -1.52
C THR A 147 -2.11 12.05 -2.39
N GLY A 148 -3.08 12.93 -2.09
CA GLY A 148 -4.32 13.03 -2.86
C GLY A 148 -5.36 11.97 -2.49
N ALA A 149 -6.43 11.91 -3.27
CA ALA A 149 -7.63 11.09 -2.99
C ALA A 149 -7.51 9.62 -3.46
N GLY A 150 -6.30 9.16 -3.78
CA GLY A 150 -6.07 7.77 -4.20
C GLY A 150 -6.16 6.80 -3.01
N TRP A 151 -6.79 5.64 -3.24
CA TRP A 151 -6.85 4.55 -2.27
C TRP A 151 -6.67 3.20 -2.94
N PHE A 152 -6.15 2.24 -2.18
CA PHE A 152 -5.88 0.89 -2.68
C PHE A 152 -6.50 -0.15 -1.77
N LEU A 153 -6.97 -1.23 -2.38
CA LEU A 153 -7.49 -2.38 -1.68
C LEU A 153 -6.58 -3.58 -1.96
N LEU A 154 -5.99 -4.13 -0.91
CA LEU A 154 -5.01 -5.21 -1.02
C LEU A 154 -5.52 -6.50 -0.37
N ALA A 155 -5.12 -7.62 -0.95
CA ALA A 155 -5.40 -8.94 -0.39
C ALA A 155 -4.39 -9.33 0.70
N ASP A 156 -4.73 -10.36 1.46
CA ASP A 156 -3.79 -11.01 2.38
C ASP A 156 -2.73 -11.78 1.57
N PRO A 157 -1.44 -11.42 1.65
CA PRO A 157 -0.38 -12.11 0.91
C PRO A 157 -0.27 -13.59 1.29
N ALA A 158 -0.64 -13.98 2.51
CA ALA A 158 -0.62 -15.38 2.96
C ALA A 158 -1.69 -16.25 2.28
N ARG A 159 -2.70 -15.64 1.66
CA ARG A 159 -3.82 -16.33 1.01
C ARG A 159 -3.81 -16.20 -0.51
N VAL A 160 -2.95 -15.37 -1.07
CA VAL A 160 -2.73 -15.32 -2.51
C VAL A 160 -1.78 -16.46 -2.83
N ALA A 161 -2.33 -17.57 -3.34
CA ALA A 161 -1.51 -18.66 -3.82
C ALA A 161 -0.51 -18.11 -4.84
N SER A 162 0.76 -18.42 -4.65
CA SER A 162 1.77 -18.21 -5.68
C SER A 162 1.38 -19.11 -6.87
N LEU A 163 0.76 -18.49 -7.85
CA LEU A 163 0.54 -19.08 -9.16
C LEU A 163 1.81 -19.01 -9.98
#